data_23da5083a612e7794574970e6cdf6410
#
_entry.id   23da5083a612e7794574970e6cdf6410
#
_cell.length_a   1.000
_cell.length_b   1.000
_cell.length_c   1.000
_cell.angle_alpha   90.00
_cell.angle_beta   90.00
_cell.angle_gamma   90.00
#
_symmetry.space_group_name_H-M   'P 1'
#
loop_
_entity.id
_entity.type
_entity.pdbx_description
1 polymer ?
#
loop_
_entity_poly.entity_id
_entity_poly.type
_entity_poly.pdbx_seq_one_letter_code
_entity_poly.pdbx_strand_id
1 'polypeptide(L)'
;MTQKVVELENRLGRVLLNSNIPIRRKLSNGQWSRDSIWLAGSEDYSKIPEQDHSNLKKTLSGIPTSAFVILLQHDPSAWEKDILLHSNVQLTLTGHTHGGQMQVLGLRPTMVALKEDLGLYDKNGRCLYVNAGLGGLVPFRLNMPGEITVITLHKRH
;
A
#
# COMPACT_ATOMS: atom_id res chain seq x y z
N MET A 1 12.90 2.04 -11.03
CA MET A 1 13.67 2.58 -9.87
C MET A 1 15.16 2.33 -10.13
N THR A 2 16.02 3.32 -9.97
CA THR A 2 17.46 3.13 -10.20
C THR A 2 18.10 2.35 -9.04
N GLN A 3 19.10 1.53 -9.33
CA GLN A 3 19.81 0.71 -8.33
C GLN A 3 20.33 1.55 -7.13
N LYS A 4 20.77 2.80 -7.40
CA LYS A 4 21.19 3.76 -6.37
C LYS A 4 20.09 4.15 -5.37
N VAL A 5 18.84 4.29 -5.83
CA VAL A 5 17.69 4.63 -4.96
C VAL A 5 17.38 3.46 -4.04
N VAL A 6 17.33 2.23 -4.59
CA VAL A 6 17.12 1.01 -3.79
C VAL A 6 18.21 0.82 -2.74
N GLU A 7 19.46 1.11 -3.09
CA GLU A 7 20.59 1.00 -2.17
C GLU A 7 20.52 2.03 -1.03
N LEU A 8 20.11 3.28 -1.34
CA LEU A 8 19.90 4.31 -0.34
C LEU A 8 18.75 3.99 0.60
N GLU A 9 17.62 3.53 0.05
CA GLU A 9 16.44 3.16 0.82
C GLU A 9 16.69 1.95 1.73
N ASN A 10 17.46 0.97 1.29
CA ASN A 10 17.87 -0.17 2.11
C ASN A 10 18.72 0.20 3.34
N ARG A 11 19.31 1.38 3.37
CA ARG A 11 20.00 1.93 4.56
C ARG A 11 19.04 2.47 5.60
N LEU A 12 17.82 2.84 5.21
CA LEU A 12 16.76 3.37 6.08
C LEU A 12 15.78 2.27 6.52
N GLY A 13 15.71 1.16 5.79
CA GLY A 13 14.82 0.05 6.05
C GLY A 13 14.91 -1.02 4.96
N ARG A 14 14.08 -2.06 5.04
CA ARG A 14 14.04 -3.10 4.02
C ARG A 14 13.15 -2.68 2.85
N VAL A 15 13.71 -2.60 1.66
CA VAL A 15 12.96 -2.33 0.42
C VAL A 15 12.33 -3.63 -0.09
N LEU A 16 11.02 -3.57 -0.38
CA LEU A 16 10.29 -4.63 -1.04
C LEU A 16 9.94 -4.18 -2.47
N LEU A 17 10.74 -4.58 -3.44
CA LEU A 17 10.50 -4.31 -4.85
C LEU A 17 10.07 -5.60 -5.55
N ASN A 18 8.78 -5.69 -5.90
CA ASN A 18 8.15 -6.89 -6.47
C ASN A 18 8.52 -8.16 -5.67
N SER A 19 8.37 -8.05 -4.34
CA SER A 19 8.79 -9.09 -3.40
C SER A 19 7.93 -9.07 -2.13
N ASN A 20 8.05 -10.10 -1.32
CA ASN A 20 7.29 -10.22 -0.08
C ASN A 20 8.10 -10.86 1.05
N ILE A 21 7.61 -10.69 2.28
CA ILE A 21 8.17 -11.30 3.49
C ILE A 21 7.05 -11.70 4.46
N PRO A 22 7.19 -12.82 5.19
CA PRO A 22 6.33 -13.13 6.31
C PRO A 22 6.72 -12.30 7.54
N ILE A 23 5.71 -11.74 8.22
CA ILE A 23 5.86 -11.08 9.52
C ILE A 23 5.27 -12.00 10.57
N ARG A 24 6.07 -12.36 11.57
CA ARG A 24 5.68 -13.20 12.70
C ARG A 24 5.84 -12.44 14.01
N ARG A 25 4.99 -12.74 14.97
CA ARG A 25 5.07 -12.18 16.30
C ARG A 25 5.99 -13.03 17.19
N LYS A 26 6.86 -12.38 17.97
CA LYS A 26 7.61 -13.03 19.03
C LYS A 26 6.67 -13.22 20.24
N LEU A 27 6.56 -14.45 20.72
CA LEU A 27 5.72 -14.82 21.86
C LEU A 27 6.46 -14.55 23.17
N SER A 28 5.73 -14.52 24.29
CA SER A 28 6.29 -14.32 25.65
C SER A 28 7.32 -15.37 26.05
N ASN A 29 7.21 -16.58 25.51
CA ASN A 29 8.17 -17.67 25.71
C ASN A 29 9.43 -17.57 24.82
N GLY A 30 9.60 -16.48 24.07
CA GLY A 30 10.72 -16.25 23.16
C GLY A 30 10.61 -16.93 21.79
N GLN A 31 9.60 -17.77 21.57
CA GLN A 31 9.36 -18.43 20.28
C GLN A 31 8.62 -17.49 19.30
N TRP A 32 8.72 -17.79 18.01
CA TRP A 32 7.95 -17.11 16.98
C TRP A 32 6.57 -17.75 16.81
N SER A 33 5.54 -16.92 16.55
CA SER A 33 4.21 -17.42 16.24
C SER A 33 4.24 -18.35 15.01
N ARG A 34 3.37 -19.36 15.00
CA ARG A 34 3.16 -20.20 13.82
C ARG A 34 2.43 -19.42 12.71
N ASP A 35 1.48 -18.58 13.12
CA ASP A 35 0.74 -17.69 12.21
C ASP A 35 1.65 -16.54 11.75
N SER A 36 1.48 -16.13 10.50
CA SER A 36 2.15 -14.98 9.91
C SER A 36 1.18 -14.15 9.09
N ILE A 37 1.40 -12.86 9.06
CA ILE A 37 0.88 -11.98 8.01
C ILE A 37 1.98 -11.73 6.99
N TRP A 38 1.60 -11.51 5.74
CA TRP A 38 2.56 -11.28 4.69
C TRP A 38 2.56 -9.81 4.29
N LEU A 39 3.75 -9.22 4.28
CA LEU A 39 3.97 -7.88 3.76
C LEU A 39 4.60 -8.00 2.37
N ALA A 40 3.92 -7.46 1.38
CA ALA A 40 4.36 -7.47 0.00
C ALA A 40 4.53 -6.03 -0.49
N GLY A 41 5.47 -5.78 -1.38
CA GLY A 41 5.69 -4.48 -2.00
C GLY A 41 5.83 -4.62 -3.50
N SER A 42 5.01 -3.90 -4.26
CA SER A 42 5.08 -3.85 -5.72
C SER A 42 5.64 -2.53 -6.22
N GLU A 43 6.19 -2.56 -7.42
CA GLU A 43 6.60 -1.38 -8.16
C GLU A 43 5.41 -0.45 -8.41
N ASP A 44 5.71 0.84 -8.61
CA ASP A 44 4.71 1.86 -8.90
C ASP A 44 3.91 1.52 -10.18
N TYR A 45 2.59 1.33 -10.01
CA TYR A 45 1.68 0.92 -11.07
C TYR A 45 1.63 1.92 -12.23
N SER A 46 1.79 3.21 -11.97
CA SER A 46 1.80 4.26 -12.99
C SER A 46 2.92 4.11 -14.04
N LYS A 47 3.91 3.27 -13.76
CA LYS A 47 5.07 2.99 -14.62
C LYS A 47 4.99 1.65 -15.34
N ILE A 48 3.90 0.91 -15.16
CA ILE A 48 3.68 -0.42 -15.74
C ILE A 48 2.64 -0.30 -16.86
N PRO A 49 2.81 -0.95 -18.02
CA PRO A 49 1.78 -1.04 -19.05
C PRO A 49 0.46 -1.57 -18.47
N GLU A 50 -0.66 -0.99 -18.84
CA GLU A 50 -1.98 -1.21 -18.23
C GLU A 50 -2.46 -2.67 -18.21
N GLN A 51 -1.88 -3.54 -19.02
CA GLN A 51 -2.22 -4.97 -19.10
C GLN A 51 -1.11 -5.90 -18.57
N ASP A 52 -0.05 -5.34 -17.98
CA ASP A 52 1.04 -6.14 -17.43
C ASP A 52 0.87 -6.39 -15.94
N HIS A 53 0.34 -7.56 -15.60
CA HIS A 53 0.18 -8.02 -14.22
C HIS A 53 1.37 -8.82 -13.69
N SER A 54 2.48 -8.87 -14.44
CA SER A 54 3.66 -9.69 -14.11
C SER A 54 4.28 -9.29 -12.77
N ASN A 55 4.32 -7.98 -12.47
CA ASN A 55 4.85 -7.46 -11.22
C ASN A 55 4.00 -7.85 -10.00
N LEU A 56 2.66 -7.79 -10.10
CA LEU A 56 1.77 -8.25 -9.02
C LEU A 56 1.93 -9.75 -8.78
N LYS A 57 1.94 -10.55 -9.84
CA LYS A 57 2.16 -12.01 -9.75
C LYS A 57 3.51 -12.35 -9.12
N LYS A 58 4.57 -11.64 -9.49
CA LYS A 58 5.91 -11.80 -8.90
C LYS A 58 5.90 -11.40 -7.43
N THR A 59 5.29 -10.26 -7.09
CA THR A 59 5.18 -9.73 -5.74
C THR A 59 4.51 -10.72 -4.79
N LEU A 60 3.47 -11.43 -5.25
CA LEU A 60 2.69 -12.36 -4.45
C LEU A 60 3.18 -13.82 -4.54
N SER A 61 4.22 -14.08 -5.31
CA SER A 61 4.77 -15.44 -5.50
C SER A 61 5.20 -16.06 -4.18
N GLY A 62 4.82 -17.32 -3.95
CA GLY A 62 5.17 -18.08 -2.76
C GLY A 62 4.34 -17.76 -1.51
N ILE A 63 3.42 -16.80 -1.55
CA ILE A 63 2.49 -16.53 -0.46
C ILE A 63 1.39 -17.62 -0.45
N PRO A 64 1.11 -18.25 0.71
CA PRO A 64 0.00 -19.20 0.82
C PRO A 64 -1.34 -18.52 0.52
N THR A 65 -2.24 -19.21 -0.18
CA THR A 65 -3.56 -18.66 -0.57
C THR A 65 -4.45 -18.28 0.60
N SER A 66 -4.26 -18.91 1.76
CA SER A 66 -4.97 -18.62 3.01
C SER A 66 -4.32 -17.51 3.86
N ALA A 67 -3.19 -16.98 3.42
CA ALA A 67 -2.47 -15.97 4.19
C ALA A 67 -3.16 -14.60 4.13
N PHE A 68 -3.11 -13.85 5.24
CA PHE A 68 -3.46 -12.43 5.25
C PHE A 68 -2.31 -11.63 4.64
N VAL A 69 -2.60 -10.86 3.59
CA VAL A 69 -1.61 -10.10 2.84
C VAL A 69 -1.88 -8.61 2.97
N ILE A 70 -0.83 -7.87 3.34
CA ILE A 70 -0.76 -6.41 3.25
C ILE A 70 0.12 -6.08 2.05
N LEU A 71 -0.43 -5.36 1.08
CA LEU A 71 0.31 -4.92 -0.10
C LEU A 71 0.64 -3.43 0.00
N LEU A 72 1.91 -3.11 -0.16
CA LEU A 72 2.40 -1.74 -0.34
C LEU A 72 2.45 -1.44 -1.84
N GLN A 73 1.64 -0.48 -2.28
CA GLN A 73 1.58 0.01 -3.65
C GLN A 73 1.53 1.54 -3.62
N HIS A 74 2.24 2.21 -4.52
CA HIS A 74 2.24 3.68 -4.51
C HIS A 74 0.95 4.27 -5.06
N ASP A 75 0.52 3.83 -6.25
CA ASP A 75 -0.64 4.37 -6.98
C ASP A 75 -1.94 3.65 -6.58
N PRO A 76 -2.95 4.36 -6.02
CA PRO A 76 -4.22 3.75 -5.63
C PRO A 76 -5.03 3.22 -6.83
N SER A 77 -4.84 3.73 -8.03
CA SER A 77 -5.57 3.27 -9.22
C SER A 77 -5.30 1.79 -9.55
N ALA A 78 -4.19 1.23 -9.08
CA ALA A 78 -3.88 -0.19 -9.18
C ALA A 78 -4.91 -1.08 -8.46
N TRP A 79 -5.60 -0.55 -7.45
CA TRP A 79 -6.47 -1.37 -6.60
C TRP A 79 -7.64 -1.95 -7.38
N GLU A 80 -8.43 -1.12 -8.08
CA GLU A 80 -9.54 -1.59 -8.90
C GLU A 80 -9.09 -2.25 -10.20
N LYS A 81 -8.07 -1.69 -10.85
CA LYS A 81 -7.66 -2.12 -12.19
C LYS A 81 -6.87 -3.43 -12.19
N ASP A 82 -6.17 -3.74 -11.11
CA ASP A 82 -5.27 -4.88 -11.06
C ASP A 82 -5.46 -5.74 -9.79
N ILE A 83 -5.29 -5.15 -8.60
CA ILE A 83 -5.19 -5.89 -7.34
C ILE A 83 -6.49 -6.64 -7.02
N LEU A 84 -7.66 -6.00 -7.16
CA LEU A 84 -8.95 -6.65 -6.93
C LEU A 84 -9.25 -7.74 -7.94
N LEU A 85 -8.79 -7.61 -9.16
CA LEU A 85 -9.08 -8.55 -10.25
C LEU A 85 -8.17 -9.78 -10.24
N HIS A 86 -6.88 -9.61 -9.85
CA HIS A 86 -5.86 -10.62 -10.07
C HIS A 86 -5.19 -11.11 -8.76
N SER A 87 -5.74 -10.77 -7.59
CA SER A 87 -5.18 -11.20 -6.32
C SER A 87 -6.25 -11.41 -5.24
N ASN A 88 -5.83 -11.98 -4.10
CA ASN A 88 -6.62 -12.10 -2.87
C ASN A 88 -6.04 -11.22 -1.74
N VAL A 89 -5.39 -10.11 -2.06
CA VAL A 89 -4.86 -9.15 -1.07
C VAL A 89 -6.01 -8.59 -0.24
N GLN A 90 -5.88 -8.61 1.10
CA GLN A 90 -6.90 -8.14 2.02
C GLN A 90 -6.75 -6.66 2.37
N LEU A 91 -5.52 -6.16 2.46
CA LEU A 91 -5.25 -4.76 2.75
C LEU A 91 -4.20 -4.20 1.79
N THR A 92 -4.55 -3.14 1.07
CA THR A 92 -3.63 -2.38 0.23
C THR A 92 -3.37 -1.02 0.85
N LEU A 93 -2.11 -0.64 0.99
CA LEU A 93 -1.68 0.66 1.50
C LEU A 93 -1.05 1.46 0.36
N THR A 94 -1.55 2.66 0.13
CA THR A 94 -1.12 3.53 -0.97
C THR A 94 -0.90 4.97 -0.51
N GLY A 95 -0.31 5.78 -1.37
CA GLY A 95 -0.12 7.21 -1.20
C GLY A 95 -0.44 7.96 -2.48
N HIS A 96 0.58 8.56 -3.11
CA HIS A 96 0.56 9.19 -4.43
C HIS A 96 -0.25 10.49 -4.52
N THR A 97 -1.51 10.49 -4.10
CA THR A 97 -2.47 11.58 -4.33
C THR A 97 -2.21 12.82 -3.49
N HIS A 98 -1.59 12.63 -2.33
CA HIS A 98 -1.43 13.66 -1.28
C HIS A 98 -2.76 14.34 -0.87
N GLY A 99 -3.93 13.74 -1.19
CA GLY A 99 -5.24 14.37 -1.06
C GLY A 99 -5.37 15.65 -1.89
N GLY A 100 -4.61 15.78 -3.00
CA GLY A 100 -4.51 17.01 -3.81
C GLY A 100 -3.82 18.17 -3.12
N GLN A 101 -3.22 17.97 -1.94
CA GLN A 101 -2.54 18.96 -1.09
C GLN A 101 -3.41 20.14 -0.64
N MET A 102 -4.69 20.19 -1.04
CA MET A 102 -5.63 21.23 -0.65
C MET A 102 -7.04 20.69 -0.49
N GLN A 103 -7.74 21.25 0.50
CA GLN A 103 -9.14 20.96 0.74
C GLN A 103 -9.88 22.26 1.09
N VAL A 104 -10.99 22.54 0.42
CA VAL A 104 -11.87 23.69 0.70
C VAL A 104 -13.30 23.18 0.85
N LEU A 105 -13.94 23.45 1.98
CA LEU A 105 -15.29 23.00 2.30
C LEU A 105 -15.50 21.47 2.12
N GLY A 106 -14.48 20.68 2.40
CA GLY A 106 -14.53 19.22 2.23
C GLY A 106 -14.20 18.73 0.82
N LEU A 107 -14.08 19.61 -0.16
CA LEU A 107 -13.76 19.27 -1.55
C LEU A 107 -12.26 19.31 -1.80
N ARG A 108 -11.75 18.31 -2.51
CA ARG A 108 -10.37 18.18 -2.97
C ARG A 108 -10.29 18.09 -4.48
N PRO A 109 -9.28 18.66 -5.15
CA PRO A 109 -9.13 18.55 -6.61
C PRO A 109 -9.05 17.09 -7.08
N THR A 110 -8.46 16.22 -6.27
CA THR A 110 -8.29 14.78 -6.58
C THR A 110 -9.60 14.00 -6.62
N MET A 111 -10.65 14.43 -5.92
CA MET A 111 -11.97 13.78 -5.94
C MET A 111 -12.63 13.77 -7.34
N VAL A 112 -12.26 14.72 -8.18
CA VAL A 112 -12.80 14.80 -9.56
C VAL A 112 -12.05 13.87 -10.51
N ALA A 113 -10.75 13.64 -10.23
CA ALA A 113 -9.87 12.87 -11.10
C ALA A 113 -9.71 11.40 -10.69
N LEU A 114 -9.90 11.11 -9.41
CA LEU A 114 -9.61 9.80 -8.82
C LEU A 114 -10.80 9.29 -8.02
N LYS A 115 -11.12 8.01 -8.18
CA LYS A 115 -12.13 7.33 -7.35
C LYS A 115 -11.65 7.17 -5.91
N GLU A 116 -10.40 6.73 -5.76
CA GLU A 116 -9.74 6.49 -4.48
C GLU A 116 -8.68 7.57 -4.25
N ASP A 117 -9.08 8.71 -3.70
CA ASP A 117 -8.19 9.86 -3.55
C ASP A 117 -7.58 9.98 -2.14
N LEU A 118 -8.29 9.57 -1.08
CA LEU A 118 -7.84 9.69 0.31
C LEU A 118 -8.67 8.85 1.27
N GLY A 119 -8.03 8.23 2.27
CA GLY A 119 -8.68 7.51 3.35
C GLY A 119 -8.97 6.05 3.05
N LEU A 120 -9.96 5.48 3.76
CA LEU A 120 -10.29 4.06 3.73
C LEU A 120 -11.42 3.75 2.72
N TYR A 121 -11.19 2.75 1.91
CA TYR A 121 -12.16 2.15 0.98
C TYR A 121 -12.30 0.66 1.28
N ASP A 122 -13.50 0.12 1.16
CA ASP A 122 -13.79 -1.31 1.31
C ASP A 122 -14.58 -1.84 0.12
N LYS A 123 -14.19 -3.00 -0.38
CA LYS A 123 -14.94 -3.79 -1.36
C LYS A 123 -14.95 -5.25 -0.94
N ASN A 124 -16.08 -5.70 -0.41
CA ASN A 124 -16.29 -7.09 0.00
C ASN A 124 -15.26 -7.57 1.04
N GLY A 125 -14.91 -6.72 2.02
CA GLY A 125 -13.95 -7.03 3.06
C GLY A 125 -12.48 -6.95 2.63
N ARG A 126 -12.22 -6.44 1.44
CA ARG A 126 -10.89 -6.10 0.94
C ARG A 126 -10.72 -4.59 1.00
N CYS A 127 -9.70 -4.13 1.72
CA CYS A 127 -9.52 -2.72 2.04
C CYS A 127 -8.38 -2.08 1.25
N LEU A 128 -8.58 -0.84 0.87
CA LEU A 128 -7.55 0.08 0.43
C LEU A 128 -7.48 1.24 1.41
N TYR A 129 -6.29 1.64 1.81
CA TYR A 129 -6.05 2.90 2.52
C TYR A 129 -5.13 3.80 1.72
N VAL A 130 -5.60 5.00 1.40
CA VAL A 130 -4.85 6.03 0.67
C VAL A 130 -4.41 7.09 1.67
N ASN A 131 -3.09 7.17 1.94
CA ASN A 131 -2.48 8.07 2.89
C ASN A 131 -2.08 9.40 2.20
N ALA A 132 -2.34 10.53 2.86
CA ALA A 132 -1.95 11.85 2.34
C ALA A 132 -0.44 12.09 2.35
N GLY A 133 0.33 11.28 3.06
CA GLY A 133 1.79 11.41 3.17
C GLY A 133 2.26 12.64 3.91
N LEU A 134 3.57 12.72 4.14
CA LEU A 134 4.24 13.88 4.75
C LEU A 134 4.80 14.85 3.71
N GLY A 135 5.15 14.35 2.54
CA GLY A 135 5.67 15.13 1.42
C GLY A 135 4.57 15.80 0.59
N GLY A 136 4.95 16.31 -0.57
CA GLY A 136 4.01 16.91 -1.51
C GLY A 136 4.66 17.24 -2.85
N LEU A 137 3.82 17.48 -3.85
CA LEU A 137 4.24 17.91 -5.18
C LEU A 137 4.62 19.40 -5.20
N VAL A 138 3.92 20.20 -4.39
CA VAL A 138 4.18 21.64 -4.21
C VAL A 138 4.54 21.95 -2.75
N PRO A 139 5.28 23.05 -2.47
CA PRO A 139 5.83 23.32 -1.15
C PRO A 139 4.80 23.89 -0.15
N PHE A 140 3.50 23.62 -0.33
CA PHE A 140 2.46 24.02 0.60
C PHE A 140 1.33 23.00 0.67
N ARG A 141 0.57 23.04 1.77
CA ARG A 141 -0.69 22.32 1.98
C ARG A 141 -1.75 23.27 2.52
N LEU A 142 -2.96 23.21 1.99
CA LEU A 142 -4.09 24.04 2.45
C LEU A 142 -5.18 23.13 3.03
N ASN A 143 -5.40 23.18 4.34
CA ASN A 143 -6.36 22.34 5.08
C ASN A 143 -6.18 20.82 4.82
N MET A 144 -4.98 20.43 4.40
CA MET A 144 -4.60 19.05 4.14
C MET A 144 -3.25 18.78 4.83
N PRO A 145 -3.24 18.52 6.15
CA PRO A 145 -2.00 18.29 6.89
C PRO A 145 -1.27 17.02 6.39
N GLY A 146 0.01 16.91 6.73
CA GLY A 146 0.74 15.65 6.56
C GLY A 146 0.14 14.57 7.47
N GLU A 147 0.20 13.32 7.02
CA GLU A 147 -0.46 12.21 7.69
C GLU A 147 0.53 11.09 8.05
N ILE A 148 0.44 10.60 9.30
CA ILE A 148 1.03 9.35 9.75
C ILE A 148 -0.14 8.50 10.29
N THR A 149 -0.37 7.34 9.67
CA THR A 149 -1.49 6.46 10.02
C THR A 149 -1.00 5.27 10.83
N VAL A 150 -1.66 4.98 11.94
CA VAL A 150 -1.47 3.76 12.73
C VAL A 150 -2.62 2.79 12.41
N ILE A 151 -2.29 1.61 11.91
CA ILE A 151 -3.25 0.56 11.56
C ILE A 151 -3.11 -0.58 12.55
N THR A 152 -4.20 -0.91 13.24
CA THR A 152 -4.27 -2.06 14.16
C THR A 152 -5.06 -3.18 13.51
N LEU A 153 -4.44 -4.35 13.41
CA LEU A 153 -5.08 -5.55 12.86
C LEU A 153 -5.60 -6.42 14.03
N HIS A 154 -6.85 -6.83 13.95
CA HIS A 154 -7.47 -7.73 14.90
C HIS A 154 -7.80 -9.07 14.23
N LYS A 155 -7.42 -10.17 14.89
CA LYS A 155 -7.87 -11.52 14.45
C LYS A 155 -9.37 -11.64 14.76
N ARG A 156 -10.16 -11.97 13.76
CA ARG A 156 -11.55 -12.43 13.99
C ARG A 156 -11.50 -13.85 14.56
N HIS A 157 -12.21 -14.06 15.65
CA HIS A 157 -12.43 -15.37 16.27
C HIS A 157 -13.58 -16.10 15.57
#